data_79d9fe84e934ba8853ce5faffa412bcd
#
_entry.id   79d9fe84e934ba8853ce5faffa412bcd
#
_cell.length_a   1.000
_cell.length_b   1.000
_cell.length_c   1.000
_cell.angle_alpha   90.00
_cell.angle_beta   90.00
_cell.angle_gamma   90.00
#
_symmetry.space_group_name_H-M   'P 1'
#
loop_
_entity.id
_entity.type
_entity.pdbx_description
1 polymer ?
#
loop_
_entity_poly.entity_id
_entity_poly.type
_entity_poly.pdbx_seq_one_letter_code
_entity_poly.pdbx_strand_id
1 'polypeptide(L)'
;MAHTIAEIATALAAEAVGNVALRVTRAAEPAMAGPDDLALAMDPRYVEGLAKGAARAAMLWPGADWQALGLEAAIFAPRGRLAMAGLSVMMDQGPDIAPGIHPMTVIDPTAQIGDGAAIGPFVTIGAGVQIGARARIASHVSVAEGAMIGDDALICQGARIGARVRIGHRFICQPGAVIGADGFSFVTPEKSGVEEIRETLSQRSEIREQAWTRIHSLGSVSIGDDVEIGANATIDRGTIRDTTIGRGTKLDNQVHIGHNVQVGEDTLLCGQVGIAGSSRIGSRVVLAGQVGVNDNIFVGDDVIAGGGSKIFTNAPKGRVLLGYPAVKMEAHVEIQKALRRLPRLGPRVAALESVISPSSQPDTPQDDI
;
A
#
# COMPACT_ATOMS: atom_id res chain seq x y z
N MET A 1 -16.76 23.10 -9.14
CA MET A 1 -16.46 24.55 -9.36
C MET A 1 -15.84 24.70 -10.74
N ALA A 2 -15.97 25.87 -11.40
CA ALA A 2 -15.35 26.07 -12.71
C ALA A 2 -14.02 26.82 -12.53
N HIS A 3 -12.95 26.33 -13.13
CA HIS A 3 -11.59 26.89 -13.08
C HIS A 3 -11.18 27.40 -14.44
N THR A 4 -10.41 28.49 -14.49
CA THR A 4 -9.79 28.96 -15.74
C THR A 4 -8.56 28.11 -16.07
N ILE A 5 -8.21 28.05 -17.36
CA ILE A 5 -6.98 27.39 -17.80
C ILE A 5 -5.75 28.02 -17.13
N ALA A 6 -5.74 29.34 -16.93
CA ALA A 6 -4.69 30.05 -16.22
C ALA A 6 -4.56 29.61 -14.75
N GLU A 7 -5.67 29.48 -14.01
CA GLU A 7 -5.69 29.00 -12.62
C GLU A 7 -5.12 27.57 -12.51
N ILE A 8 -5.54 26.69 -13.42
CA ILE A 8 -5.06 25.31 -13.46
C ILE A 8 -3.55 25.28 -13.76
N ALA A 9 -3.11 25.99 -14.80
CA ALA A 9 -1.70 26.02 -15.16
C ALA A 9 -0.81 26.56 -14.03
N THR A 10 -1.27 27.59 -13.32
CA THR A 10 -0.57 28.16 -12.16
C THR A 10 -0.46 27.11 -11.04
N ALA A 11 -1.55 26.44 -10.70
CA ALA A 11 -1.57 25.40 -9.66
C ALA A 11 -0.64 24.22 -9.98
N LEU A 12 -0.47 23.91 -11.27
CA LEU A 12 0.38 22.82 -11.74
C LEU A 12 1.83 23.25 -12.04
N ALA A 13 2.16 24.53 -11.90
CA ALA A 13 3.42 25.11 -12.38
C ALA A 13 3.73 24.72 -13.85
N ALA A 14 2.70 24.74 -14.70
CA ALA A 14 2.74 24.35 -16.10
C ALA A 14 2.53 25.55 -17.04
N GLU A 15 3.02 25.44 -18.26
CA GLU A 15 2.79 26.44 -19.31
C GLU A 15 1.37 26.28 -19.89
N ALA A 16 0.68 27.41 -20.10
CA ALA A 16 -0.61 27.46 -20.78
C ALA A 16 -0.56 28.40 -21.99
N VAL A 17 -1.27 28.03 -23.04
CA VAL A 17 -1.34 28.78 -24.30
C VAL A 17 -2.79 28.93 -24.79
N GLY A 18 -3.01 29.88 -25.71
CA GLY A 18 -4.33 30.14 -26.27
C GLY A 18 -5.24 30.99 -25.34
N ASN A 19 -6.53 30.66 -25.34
CA ASN A 19 -7.52 31.35 -24.50
C ASN A 19 -7.43 30.87 -23.02
N VAL A 20 -6.46 31.40 -22.29
CA VAL A 20 -6.22 31.00 -20.88
C VAL A 20 -7.35 31.45 -19.92
N ALA A 21 -8.26 32.32 -20.35
CA ALA A 21 -9.45 32.71 -19.59
C ALA A 21 -10.62 31.69 -19.76
N LEU A 22 -10.49 30.73 -20.68
CA LEU A 22 -11.48 29.69 -20.86
C LEU A 22 -11.71 28.93 -19.56
N ARG A 23 -12.97 28.69 -19.22
CA ARG A 23 -13.35 27.98 -17.98
C ARG A 23 -13.71 26.52 -18.29
N VAL A 24 -13.25 25.64 -17.41
CA VAL A 24 -13.57 24.22 -17.44
C VAL A 24 -14.12 23.78 -16.07
N THR A 25 -15.00 22.78 -16.07
CA THR A 25 -15.70 22.32 -14.88
C THR A 25 -15.19 20.99 -14.33
N ARG A 26 -14.61 20.18 -15.21
CA ARG A 26 -14.05 18.86 -14.84
C ARG A 26 -12.94 18.43 -15.81
N ALA A 27 -12.16 17.46 -15.42
CA ALA A 27 -11.26 16.72 -16.31
C ALA A 27 -11.98 15.53 -16.94
N ALA A 28 -11.69 15.21 -18.19
CA ALA A 28 -12.31 14.12 -18.90
C ALA A 28 -11.33 13.38 -19.83
N GLU A 29 -11.63 12.12 -20.12
CA GLU A 29 -10.93 11.39 -21.18
C GLU A 29 -11.19 12.07 -22.53
N PRO A 30 -10.18 12.15 -23.44
CA PRO A 30 -10.26 12.95 -24.65
C PRO A 30 -11.49 12.64 -25.52
N ALA A 31 -11.84 11.37 -25.69
CA ALA A 31 -12.96 10.96 -26.51
C ALA A 31 -14.36 11.26 -25.91
N MET A 32 -14.41 11.52 -24.61
CA MET A 32 -15.65 11.78 -23.85
C MET A 32 -15.77 13.22 -23.40
N ALA A 33 -14.75 14.03 -23.65
CA ALA A 33 -14.69 15.42 -23.19
C ALA A 33 -15.68 16.31 -23.96
N GLY A 34 -16.51 17.02 -23.23
CA GLY A 34 -17.41 18.04 -23.76
C GLY A 34 -16.76 19.42 -23.84
N PRO A 35 -17.50 20.45 -24.29
CA PRO A 35 -16.94 21.80 -24.51
C PRO A 35 -16.50 22.51 -23.24
N ASP A 36 -17.02 22.11 -22.07
CA ASP A 36 -16.67 22.67 -20.77
C ASP A 36 -15.73 21.77 -19.95
N ASP A 37 -15.13 20.76 -20.61
CA ASP A 37 -14.21 19.82 -19.98
C ASP A 37 -12.75 20.13 -20.38
N LEU A 38 -11.81 19.83 -19.50
CA LEU A 38 -10.38 19.76 -19.81
C LEU A 38 -10.05 18.34 -20.25
N ALA A 39 -9.76 18.13 -21.53
CA ALA A 39 -9.38 16.81 -22.03
C ALA A 39 -7.95 16.43 -21.59
N LEU A 40 -7.75 15.20 -21.13
CA LEU A 40 -6.45 14.70 -20.64
C LEU A 40 -5.72 13.91 -21.73
N ALA A 41 -4.99 14.59 -22.63
CA ALA A 41 -4.27 14.01 -23.74
C ALA A 41 -2.74 14.23 -23.62
N MET A 42 -2.16 13.80 -22.50
CA MET A 42 -0.75 14.08 -22.14
C MET A 42 0.26 13.14 -22.86
N ASP A 43 -0.18 12.37 -23.84
CA ASP A 43 0.64 11.47 -24.65
C ASP A 43 0.06 11.46 -26.09
N PRO A 44 0.91 11.45 -27.13
CA PRO A 44 0.47 11.46 -28.56
C PRO A 44 -0.54 10.36 -28.92
N ARG A 45 -0.49 9.22 -28.27
CA ARG A 45 -1.46 8.11 -28.49
C ARG A 45 -2.92 8.46 -28.21
N TYR A 46 -3.19 9.56 -27.51
CA TYR A 46 -4.54 10.03 -27.19
C TYR A 46 -5.11 11.04 -28.20
N VAL A 47 -4.34 11.43 -29.23
CA VAL A 47 -4.75 12.41 -30.25
C VAL A 47 -6.05 12.01 -30.95
N GLU A 48 -6.17 10.75 -31.38
CA GLU A 48 -7.39 10.24 -32.01
C GLU A 48 -8.63 10.38 -31.10
N GLY A 49 -8.44 10.35 -29.79
CA GLY A 49 -9.51 10.57 -28.83
C GLY A 49 -10.01 12.01 -28.83
N LEU A 50 -9.12 13.00 -28.97
CA LEU A 50 -9.51 14.43 -29.04
C LEU A 50 -10.42 14.72 -30.22
N ALA A 51 -10.15 14.11 -31.37
CA ALA A 51 -10.98 14.28 -32.58
C ALA A 51 -12.40 13.67 -32.43
N LYS A 52 -12.62 12.79 -31.48
CA LYS A 52 -13.94 12.17 -31.19
C LYS A 52 -14.72 12.95 -30.13
N GLY A 53 -14.05 13.70 -29.31
CA GLY A 53 -14.63 14.56 -28.28
C GLY A 53 -15.01 15.93 -28.82
N ALA A 54 -15.44 16.81 -27.90
CA ALA A 54 -15.81 18.18 -28.20
C ALA A 54 -15.07 19.18 -27.27
N ALA A 55 -13.95 18.78 -26.68
CA ALA A 55 -13.18 19.64 -25.76
C ALA A 55 -12.62 20.85 -26.48
N ARG A 56 -12.74 22.03 -25.86
CA ARG A 56 -12.14 23.28 -26.30
C ARG A 56 -10.75 23.50 -25.72
N ALA A 57 -10.43 22.79 -24.62
CA ALA A 57 -9.14 22.85 -23.97
C ALA A 57 -8.63 21.44 -23.64
N ALA A 58 -7.31 21.26 -23.68
CA ALA A 58 -6.68 20.01 -23.31
C ALA A 58 -5.39 20.20 -22.52
N MET A 59 -5.08 19.22 -21.67
CA MET A 59 -3.75 19.04 -21.13
C MET A 59 -2.97 18.12 -22.07
N LEU A 60 -1.85 18.62 -22.60
CA LEU A 60 -1.07 17.99 -23.67
C LEU A 60 0.36 17.68 -23.20
N TRP A 61 1.08 16.92 -24.00
CA TRP A 61 2.53 16.73 -23.87
C TRP A 61 3.31 17.98 -24.38
N PRO A 62 4.53 18.23 -23.92
CA PRO A 62 5.34 19.34 -24.38
C PRO A 62 5.58 19.29 -25.89
N GLY A 63 5.39 20.42 -26.56
CA GLY A 63 5.60 20.56 -28.02
C GLY A 63 4.45 20.07 -28.90
N ALA A 64 3.29 19.73 -28.34
CA ALA A 64 2.10 19.40 -29.12
C ALA A 64 1.59 20.65 -29.89
N ASP A 65 1.21 20.48 -31.16
CA ASP A 65 0.55 21.53 -31.94
C ASP A 65 -0.94 21.57 -31.58
N TRP A 66 -1.26 22.33 -30.55
CA TRP A 66 -2.61 22.43 -30.02
C TRP A 66 -3.59 23.11 -31.00
N GLN A 67 -3.08 23.97 -31.90
CA GLN A 67 -3.89 24.66 -32.92
C GLN A 67 -4.31 23.66 -34.00
N ALA A 68 -3.39 22.83 -34.49
CA ALA A 68 -3.71 21.76 -35.41
C ALA A 68 -4.69 20.73 -34.86
N LEU A 69 -4.76 20.60 -33.50
CA LEU A 69 -5.75 19.77 -32.83
C LEU A 69 -7.13 20.43 -32.68
N GLY A 70 -7.30 21.68 -33.14
CA GLY A 70 -8.57 22.40 -33.09
C GLY A 70 -8.96 22.93 -31.70
N LEU A 71 -8.00 23.06 -30.80
CA LEU A 71 -8.24 23.51 -29.43
C LEU A 71 -8.19 25.04 -29.34
N GLU A 72 -8.94 25.62 -28.39
CA GLU A 72 -8.87 27.06 -28.07
C GLU A 72 -7.79 27.36 -27.02
N ALA A 73 -7.47 26.40 -26.15
CA ALA A 73 -6.43 26.52 -25.13
C ALA A 73 -5.76 25.17 -24.85
N ALA A 74 -4.50 25.22 -24.39
CA ALA A 74 -3.79 24.03 -23.94
C ALA A 74 -2.92 24.31 -22.71
N ILE A 75 -2.70 23.26 -21.92
CA ILE A 75 -1.74 23.23 -20.81
C ILE A 75 -0.69 22.18 -21.15
N PHE A 76 0.59 22.53 -21.13
CA PHE A 76 1.66 21.58 -21.39
C PHE A 76 2.18 20.98 -20.10
N ALA A 77 2.03 19.66 -19.95
CA ALA A 77 2.41 18.90 -18.77
C ALA A 77 3.76 18.19 -18.99
N PRO A 78 4.88 18.69 -18.44
CA PRO A 78 6.20 18.06 -18.60
C PRO A 78 6.25 16.63 -18.07
N ARG A 79 5.48 16.37 -17.00
CA ARG A 79 5.31 15.03 -16.41
C ARG A 79 3.83 14.76 -16.20
N GLY A 80 3.17 14.15 -17.17
CA GLY A 80 1.72 14.00 -17.24
C GLY A 80 1.09 13.40 -15.97
N ARG A 81 1.66 12.34 -15.40
CA ARG A 81 1.12 11.74 -14.17
C ARG A 81 1.22 12.66 -12.94
N LEU A 82 2.28 13.45 -12.83
CA LEU A 82 2.41 14.42 -11.74
C LEU A 82 1.43 15.59 -11.89
N ALA A 83 1.29 16.08 -13.13
CA ALA A 83 0.29 17.11 -13.43
C ALA A 83 -1.14 16.62 -13.16
N MET A 84 -1.44 15.36 -13.46
CA MET A 84 -2.73 14.74 -13.13
C MET A 84 -2.97 14.69 -11.62
N ALA A 85 -1.95 14.41 -10.81
CA ALA A 85 -2.08 14.43 -9.35
C ALA A 85 -2.45 15.84 -8.84
N GLY A 86 -1.76 16.89 -9.31
CA GLY A 86 -2.09 18.26 -8.94
C GLY A 86 -3.49 18.70 -9.42
N LEU A 87 -3.87 18.34 -10.65
CA LEU A 87 -5.19 18.62 -11.19
C LEU A 87 -6.29 17.93 -10.38
N SER A 88 -6.10 16.66 -10.01
CA SER A 88 -7.08 15.91 -9.22
C SER A 88 -7.28 16.55 -7.84
N VAL A 89 -6.22 16.99 -7.17
CA VAL A 89 -6.33 17.73 -5.90
C VAL A 89 -7.16 19.01 -6.07
N MET A 90 -6.98 19.74 -7.17
CA MET A 90 -7.72 20.98 -7.44
C MET A 90 -9.20 20.74 -7.74
N MET A 91 -9.53 19.64 -8.38
CA MET A 91 -10.89 19.31 -8.82
C MET A 91 -11.65 18.39 -7.86
N ASP A 92 -10.95 17.76 -6.91
CA ASP A 92 -11.58 16.89 -5.93
C ASP A 92 -12.42 17.67 -4.93
N GLN A 93 -13.69 17.37 -4.85
CA GLN A 93 -14.60 17.94 -3.86
C GLN A 93 -14.52 17.23 -2.52
N GLY A 94 -13.84 16.08 -2.49
CA GLY A 94 -13.79 15.19 -1.33
C GLY A 94 -15.16 14.67 -0.91
N PRO A 95 -15.25 13.88 0.17
CA PRO A 95 -16.52 13.40 0.69
C PRO A 95 -17.35 14.57 1.26
N ASP A 96 -18.67 14.49 1.06
CA ASP A 96 -19.61 15.45 1.60
C ASP A 96 -19.78 15.22 3.12
N ILE A 97 -19.03 16.01 3.90
CA ILE A 97 -19.11 16.02 5.37
C ILE A 97 -19.39 17.45 5.79
N ALA A 98 -20.57 17.68 6.32
CA ALA A 98 -20.99 19.01 6.75
C ALA A 98 -20.06 19.54 7.86
N PRO A 99 -19.72 20.85 7.85
CA PRO A 99 -18.92 21.48 8.91
C PRO A 99 -19.57 21.32 10.29
N GLY A 100 -18.73 21.15 11.31
CA GLY A 100 -19.17 20.99 12.70
C GLY A 100 -19.50 19.55 13.08
N ILE A 101 -20.11 19.37 14.24
CA ILE A 101 -20.41 18.07 14.82
C ILE A 101 -21.89 17.76 14.60
N HIS A 102 -22.18 16.67 13.92
CA HIS A 102 -23.57 16.26 13.65
C HIS A 102 -24.29 15.86 14.95
N PRO A 103 -25.57 16.25 15.16
CA PRO A 103 -26.29 15.99 16.41
C PRO A 103 -26.45 14.50 16.78
N MET A 104 -26.37 13.62 15.80
CA MET A 104 -26.43 12.16 16.01
C MET A 104 -25.07 11.51 16.27
N THR A 105 -24.04 12.30 16.62
CA THR A 105 -22.73 11.82 17.03
C THR A 105 -22.70 11.55 18.53
N VAL A 106 -22.10 10.45 18.97
CA VAL A 106 -21.89 10.14 20.39
C VAL A 106 -20.43 10.40 20.75
N ILE A 107 -20.19 11.42 21.58
CA ILE A 107 -18.86 11.82 22.01
C ILE A 107 -18.79 11.73 23.55
N ASP A 108 -17.76 11.01 24.05
CA ASP A 108 -17.49 11.00 25.48
C ASP A 108 -17.11 12.41 25.98
N PRO A 109 -17.59 12.85 27.14
CA PRO A 109 -17.31 14.19 27.67
C PRO A 109 -15.84 14.50 27.91
N THR A 110 -14.98 13.48 28.01
CA THR A 110 -13.52 13.64 28.21
C THR A 110 -12.76 13.73 26.90
N ALA A 111 -13.41 13.52 25.76
CA ALA A 111 -12.77 13.65 24.45
C ALA A 111 -12.49 15.12 24.10
N GLN A 112 -11.38 15.34 23.42
CA GLN A 112 -10.94 16.68 22.97
C GLN A 112 -10.98 16.73 21.43
N ILE A 113 -11.75 17.66 20.90
CA ILE A 113 -11.93 17.84 19.47
C ILE A 113 -11.33 19.20 19.08
N GLY A 114 -10.39 19.19 18.13
CA GLY A 114 -9.72 20.37 17.63
C GLY A 114 -10.64 21.26 16.79
N ASP A 115 -10.21 22.52 16.62
CA ASP A 115 -10.97 23.53 15.90
C ASP A 115 -11.19 23.16 14.42
N GLY A 116 -12.36 23.51 13.89
CA GLY A 116 -12.71 23.30 12.49
C GLY A 116 -12.97 21.83 12.13
N ALA A 117 -13.13 20.93 13.09
CA ALA A 117 -13.49 19.56 12.83
C ALA A 117 -14.91 19.43 12.24
N ALA A 118 -15.07 18.52 11.28
CA ALA A 118 -16.32 18.14 10.65
C ALA A 118 -16.60 16.65 10.93
N ILE A 119 -17.64 16.36 11.72
CA ILE A 119 -17.95 15.01 12.20
C ILE A 119 -19.37 14.64 11.79
N GLY A 120 -19.48 13.59 10.94
CA GLY A 120 -20.74 13.10 10.38
C GLY A 120 -21.61 12.32 11.37
N PRO A 121 -22.80 11.91 10.94
CA PRO A 121 -23.76 11.20 11.78
C PRO A 121 -23.27 9.81 12.18
N PHE A 122 -23.75 9.31 13.33
CA PHE A 122 -23.47 7.96 13.83
C PHE A 122 -21.98 7.67 14.10
N VAL A 123 -21.17 8.71 14.24
CA VAL A 123 -19.79 8.58 14.72
C VAL A 123 -19.80 8.38 16.23
N THR A 124 -18.93 7.49 16.73
CA THR A 124 -18.70 7.29 18.17
C THR A 124 -17.26 7.62 18.52
N ILE A 125 -17.07 8.45 19.55
CA ILE A 125 -15.76 8.89 20.03
C ILE A 125 -15.67 8.58 21.54
N GLY A 126 -14.73 7.70 21.90
CA GLY A 126 -14.56 7.17 23.23
C GLY A 126 -13.84 8.13 24.21
N ALA A 127 -13.73 7.68 25.44
CA ALA A 127 -13.13 8.45 26.53
C ALA A 127 -11.67 8.80 26.27
N GLY A 128 -11.28 10.05 26.58
CA GLY A 128 -9.91 10.54 26.49
C GLY A 128 -9.34 10.60 25.06
N VAL A 129 -10.18 10.45 24.03
CA VAL A 129 -9.75 10.59 22.62
C VAL A 129 -9.33 12.04 22.36
N GLN A 130 -8.27 12.23 21.59
CA GLN A 130 -7.80 13.52 21.11
C GLN A 130 -7.83 13.54 19.58
N ILE A 131 -8.55 14.50 19.02
CA ILE A 131 -8.65 14.71 17.57
C ILE A 131 -8.14 16.11 17.27
N GLY A 132 -7.18 16.20 16.35
CA GLY A 132 -6.57 17.45 15.92
C GLY A 132 -7.52 18.38 15.17
N ALA A 133 -7.03 19.53 14.83
CA ALA A 133 -7.78 20.56 14.11
C ALA A 133 -8.12 20.12 12.67
N ARG A 134 -9.25 20.63 12.12
CA ARG A 134 -9.70 20.40 10.73
C ARG A 134 -9.89 18.93 10.34
N ALA A 135 -10.02 18.05 11.32
CA ALA A 135 -10.33 16.64 11.03
C ALA A 135 -11.71 16.51 10.34
N ARG A 136 -11.79 15.66 9.34
CA ARG A 136 -13.01 15.34 8.59
C ARG A 136 -13.34 13.87 8.80
N ILE A 137 -14.39 13.59 9.55
CA ILE A 137 -14.77 12.24 9.96
C ILE A 137 -16.17 11.93 9.41
N ALA A 138 -16.24 10.98 8.48
CA ALA A 138 -17.46 10.57 7.83
C ALA A 138 -18.35 9.72 8.75
N SER A 139 -19.56 9.38 8.29
CA SER A 139 -20.53 8.63 9.06
C SER A 139 -20.06 7.23 9.49
N HIS A 140 -20.58 6.74 10.63
CA HIS A 140 -20.34 5.37 11.14
C HIS A 140 -18.87 5.05 11.48
N VAL A 141 -18.02 6.05 11.63
CA VAL A 141 -16.65 5.88 12.15
C VAL A 141 -16.72 5.63 13.66
N SER A 142 -15.89 4.74 14.17
CA SER A 142 -15.69 4.56 15.60
C SER A 142 -14.25 4.81 15.99
N VAL A 143 -14.04 5.63 17.02
CA VAL A 143 -12.73 5.93 17.61
C VAL A 143 -12.78 5.51 19.08
N ALA A 144 -12.01 4.48 19.44
CA ALA A 144 -12.03 3.92 20.79
C ALA A 144 -11.18 4.75 21.78
N GLU A 145 -11.30 4.44 23.06
CA GLU A 145 -10.73 5.20 24.17
C GLU A 145 -9.22 5.46 24.02
N GLY A 146 -8.79 6.67 24.39
CA GLY A 146 -7.41 7.09 24.43
C GLY A 146 -6.69 7.16 23.07
N ALA A 147 -7.41 7.07 21.97
CA ALA A 147 -6.81 7.26 20.65
C ALA A 147 -6.44 8.73 20.42
N MET A 148 -5.36 8.97 19.68
CA MET A 148 -4.84 10.29 19.35
C MET A 148 -4.71 10.40 17.83
N ILE A 149 -5.32 11.42 17.24
CA ILE A 149 -5.34 11.67 15.79
C ILE A 149 -4.89 13.11 15.55
N GLY A 150 -3.90 13.29 14.68
CA GLY A 150 -3.34 14.61 14.33
C GLY A 150 -4.28 15.47 13.50
N ASP A 151 -3.79 16.65 13.14
CA ASP A 151 -4.53 17.63 12.33
C ASP A 151 -4.77 17.16 10.89
N ASP A 152 -5.79 17.71 10.24
CA ASP A 152 -6.10 17.53 8.83
C ASP A 152 -6.38 16.03 8.46
N ALA A 153 -6.85 15.25 9.40
CA ALA A 153 -7.19 13.86 9.14
C ALA A 153 -8.50 13.74 8.33
N LEU A 154 -8.52 12.85 7.33
CA LEU A 154 -9.72 12.43 6.61
C LEU A 154 -10.02 10.97 6.94
N ILE A 155 -11.12 10.69 7.61
CA ILE A 155 -11.54 9.35 7.99
C ILE A 155 -12.88 9.04 7.36
N CYS A 156 -12.87 8.13 6.37
CA CYS A 156 -14.04 7.76 5.59
C CYS A 156 -14.96 6.77 6.34
N GLN A 157 -16.13 6.54 5.74
CA GLN A 157 -17.25 5.83 6.34
C GLN A 157 -16.88 4.45 6.89
N GLY A 158 -17.35 4.16 8.10
CA GLY A 158 -17.23 2.84 8.70
C GLY A 158 -15.82 2.41 9.11
N ALA A 159 -14.84 3.30 9.03
CA ALA A 159 -13.50 3.03 9.56
C ALA A 159 -13.52 2.87 11.09
N ARG A 160 -12.64 2.03 11.62
CA ARG A 160 -12.55 1.74 13.05
C ARG A 160 -11.14 1.97 13.56
N ILE A 161 -11.01 2.90 14.50
CA ILE A 161 -9.74 3.22 15.19
C ILE A 161 -9.80 2.60 16.59
N GLY A 162 -8.93 1.66 16.87
CA GLY A 162 -8.85 0.94 18.14
C GLY A 162 -8.31 1.80 19.28
N ALA A 163 -8.42 1.26 20.48
CA ALA A 163 -7.99 1.94 21.70
C ALA A 163 -6.50 2.28 21.71
N ARG A 164 -6.17 3.50 22.17
CA ARG A 164 -4.81 4.01 22.33
C ARG A 164 -3.97 4.08 21.05
N VAL A 165 -4.59 3.95 19.86
CA VAL A 165 -3.93 4.14 18.57
C VAL A 165 -3.45 5.58 18.46
N ARG A 166 -2.23 5.78 17.93
CA ARG A 166 -1.65 7.09 17.69
C ARG A 166 -1.46 7.30 16.19
N ILE A 167 -1.98 8.40 15.68
CA ILE A 167 -1.99 8.75 14.25
C ILE A 167 -1.47 10.18 14.11
N GLY A 168 -0.51 10.39 13.21
CA GLY A 168 0.04 11.70 12.88
C GLY A 168 -0.91 12.58 12.05
N HIS A 169 -0.37 13.63 11.47
CA HIS A 169 -1.10 14.65 10.71
C HIS A 169 -1.38 14.21 9.25
N ARG A 170 -2.41 14.82 8.61
CA ARG A 170 -2.78 14.60 7.20
C ARG A 170 -3.02 13.13 6.86
N PHE A 171 -3.55 12.43 7.82
CA PHE A 171 -3.88 11.01 7.69
C PHE A 171 -5.15 10.82 6.84
N ILE A 172 -5.12 9.85 5.93
CA ILE A 172 -6.28 9.45 5.14
C ILE A 172 -6.62 7.99 5.43
N CYS A 173 -7.87 7.74 5.80
CA CYS A 173 -8.38 6.41 6.05
C CYS A 173 -9.61 6.13 5.17
N GLN A 174 -9.47 5.21 4.26
CA GLN A 174 -10.52 4.82 3.31
C GLN A 174 -11.61 3.98 3.99
N PRO A 175 -12.80 3.80 3.37
CA PRO A 175 -13.94 3.16 4.01
C PRO A 175 -13.64 1.77 4.56
N GLY A 176 -14.16 1.48 5.76
CA GLY A 176 -14.14 0.16 6.36
C GLY A 176 -12.77 -0.32 6.87
N ALA A 177 -11.72 0.48 6.80
CA ALA A 177 -10.41 0.10 7.36
C ALA A 177 -10.48 -0.09 8.88
N VAL A 178 -9.71 -1.03 9.42
CA VAL A 178 -9.65 -1.36 10.85
C VAL A 178 -8.22 -1.24 11.36
N ILE A 179 -8.00 -0.34 12.31
CA ILE A 179 -6.69 -0.05 12.87
C ILE A 179 -6.70 -0.36 14.36
N GLY A 180 -5.81 -1.25 14.80
CA GLY A 180 -5.66 -1.60 16.21
C GLY A 180 -6.59 -2.71 16.69
N ALA A 181 -7.01 -3.63 15.81
CA ALA A 181 -7.60 -4.90 16.21
C ALA A 181 -6.54 -5.78 16.91
N ASP A 182 -6.98 -6.74 17.71
CA ASP A 182 -6.06 -7.70 18.35
C ASP A 182 -5.32 -8.52 17.28
N GLY A 183 -4.03 -8.72 17.47
CA GLY A 183 -3.22 -9.59 16.64
C GLY A 183 -3.66 -11.05 16.73
N PHE A 184 -3.50 -11.78 15.64
CA PHE A 184 -3.76 -13.21 15.59
C PHE A 184 -2.59 -13.97 16.21
N SER A 185 -2.61 -14.11 17.54
CA SER A 185 -1.53 -14.73 18.33
C SER A 185 -2.08 -15.78 19.27
N PHE A 186 -1.69 -17.03 19.03
CA PHE A 186 -2.13 -18.19 19.80
C PHE A 186 -0.96 -19.14 20.06
N VAL A 187 -0.99 -19.80 21.18
CA VAL A 187 0.01 -20.79 21.64
C VAL A 187 -0.71 -22.00 22.19
N THR A 188 -0.04 -23.12 22.22
CA THR A 188 -0.50 -24.34 22.92
C THR A 188 0.29 -24.51 24.22
N PRO A 189 -0.25 -25.15 25.25
CA PRO A 189 0.47 -25.42 26.50
C PRO A 189 1.78 -26.19 26.31
N GLU A 190 1.78 -27.09 25.33
CA GLU A 190 2.96 -27.85 24.91
C GLU A 190 3.38 -27.41 23.51
N LYS A 191 4.60 -27.75 23.11
CA LYS A 191 5.13 -27.42 21.79
C LYS A 191 4.18 -27.89 20.68
N SER A 192 3.74 -26.96 19.85
CA SER A 192 2.79 -27.24 18.76
C SER A 192 3.48 -27.91 17.56
N GLY A 193 2.70 -28.66 16.78
CA GLY A 193 3.20 -29.22 15.51
C GLY A 193 3.67 -28.15 14.51
N VAL A 194 3.19 -26.90 14.63
CA VAL A 194 3.67 -25.77 13.81
C VAL A 194 5.06 -25.32 14.25
N GLU A 195 5.30 -25.22 15.56
CA GLU A 195 6.63 -24.90 16.12
C GLU A 195 7.64 -26.00 15.77
N GLU A 196 7.25 -27.27 15.86
CA GLU A 196 8.07 -28.40 15.49
C GLU A 196 8.49 -28.35 14.00
N ILE A 197 7.54 -28.09 13.09
CA ILE A 197 7.83 -27.99 11.65
C ILE A 197 8.74 -26.79 11.34
N ARG A 198 8.60 -25.67 12.03
CA ARG A 198 9.47 -24.50 11.86
C ARG A 198 10.93 -24.78 12.21
N GLU A 199 11.18 -25.60 13.23
CA GLU A 199 12.53 -25.99 13.64
C GLU A 199 13.13 -27.09 12.76
N THR A 200 12.32 -28.10 12.38
CA THR A 200 12.80 -29.31 11.70
C THR A 200 12.68 -29.25 10.17
N LEU A 201 11.99 -28.22 9.61
CA LEU A 201 11.71 -28.04 8.19
C LEU A 201 10.98 -29.21 7.53
N SER A 202 10.18 -30.00 8.27
CA SER A 202 9.25 -30.99 7.68
C SER A 202 8.91 -32.22 8.56
N GLN A 203 9.58 -32.41 9.67
CA GLN A 203 9.37 -33.61 10.49
C GLN A 203 8.48 -33.27 11.69
N ARG A 204 7.45 -34.06 11.89
CA ARG A 204 6.63 -34.06 13.10
C ARG A 204 6.92 -35.33 13.86
N SER A 205 7.26 -35.20 15.14
CA SER A 205 7.53 -36.34 16.01
C SER A 205 6.23 -37.06 16.40
N GLU A 206 5.19 -36.29 16.70
CA GLU A 206 3.91 -36.84 17.15
C GLU A 206 2.74 -35.91 16.75
N ILE A 207 1.57 -36.49 16.51
CA ILE A 207 0.31 -35.79 16.29
C ILE A 207 -0.48 -35.85 17.58
N ARG A 208 -0.63 -34.68 18.24
CA ARG A 208 -1.37 -34.53 19.49
C ARG A 208 -2.58 -33.62 19.29
N GLU A 209 -3.65 -33.88 20.03
CA GLU A 209 -4.75 -32.93 20.17
C GLU A 209 -4.26 -31.77 21.03
N GLN A 210 -4.44 -30.54 20.54
CA GLN A 210 -3.96 -29.33 21.20
C GLN A 210 -5.05 -28.25 21.17
N ALA A 211 -5.22 -27.54 22.29
CA ALA A 211 -6.12 -26.41 22.39
C ALA A 211 -5.33 -25.11 22.29
N TRP A 212 -5.86 -24.15 21.51
CA TRP A 212 -5.25 -22.83 21.33
C TRP A 212 -5.56 -21.92 22.52
N THR A 213 -4.53 -21.37 23.11
CA THR A 213 -4.61 -20.34 24.13
C THR A 213 -4.25 -19.00 23.50
N ARG A 214 -5.11 -17.98 23.68
CA ARG A 214 -4.88 -16.64 23.14
C ARG A 214 -3.76 -15.92 23.88
N ILE A 215 -2.85 -15.31 23.14
CA ILE A 215 -1.94 -14.28 23.65
C ILE A 215 -2.59 -12.92 23.36
N HIS A 216 -2.92 -12.16 24.41
CA HIS A 216 -3.59 -10.87 24.27
C HIS A 216 -2.62 -9.79 23.79
N SER A 217 -3.15 -8.87 22.99
CA SER A 217 -2.40 -7.74 22.45
C SER A 217 -2.46 -6.54 23.40
N LEU A 218 -1.36 -6.28 24.10
CA LEU A 218 -1.23 -5.21 25.10
C LEU A 218 -0.66 -3.91 24.52
N GLY A 219 0.05 -4.01 23.37
CA GLY A 219 0.56 -2.86 22.63
C GLY A 219 -0.55 -2.13 21.86
N SER A 220 -0.16 -1.22 21.00
CA SER A 220 -1.05 -0.42 20.17
C SER A 220 -0.57 -0.38 18.72
N VAL A 221 -1.04 0.62 17.97
CA VAL A 221 -0.56 1.00 16.64
C VAL A 221 -0.10 2.46 16.68
N SER A 222 1.03 2.74 16.05
CA SER A 222 1.55 4.09 15.88
C SER A 222 1.79 4.38 14.40
N ILE A 223 1.15 5.42 13.88
CA ILE A 223 1.14 5.82 12.47
C ILE A 223 1.72 7.22 12.33
N GLY A 224 2.67 7.40 11.43
CA GLY A 224 3.28 8.69 11.13
C GLY A 224 2.37 9.63 10.33
N ASP A 225 2.92 10.79 9.98
CA ASP A 225 2.25 11.80 9.15
C ASP A 225 2.10 11.34 7.69
N ASP A 226 1.15 11.92 6.96
CA ASP A 226 0.96 11.71 5.53
C ASP A 226 0.72 10.25 5.13
N VAL A 227 0.23 9.40 6.03
CA VAL A 227 -0.09 8.00 5.75
C VAL A 227 -1.50 7.89 5.18
N GLU A 228 -1.66 7.02 4.19
CA GLU A 228 -2.97 6.64 3.66
C GLU A 228 -3.21 5.15 3.79
N ILE A 229 -4.41 4.80 4.29
CA ILE A 229 -4.86 3.42 4.51
C ILE A 229 -6.05 3.14 3.61
N GLY A 230 -5.90 2.18 2.71
CA GLY A 230 -6.90 1.77 1.73
C GLY A 230 -8.14 1.09 2.34
N ALA A 231 -9.17 0.96 1.52
CA ALA A 231 -10.45 0.40 1.96
C ALA A 231 -10.32 -1.04 2.45
N ASN A 232 -10.97 -1.34 3.59
CA ASN A 232 -10.94 -2.65 4.24
C ASN A 232 -9.53 -3.18 4.56
N ALA A 233 -8.52 -2.32 4.60
CA ALA A 233 -7.21 -2.70 5.11
C ALA A 233 -7.26 -2.89 6.63
N THR A 234 -6.41 -3.79 7.15
CA THR A 234 -6.37 -4.13 8.57
C THR A 234 -4.95 -3.98 9.12
N ILE A 235 -4.82 -3.33 10.28
CA ILE A 235 -3.55 -3.17 10.98
C ILE A 235 -3.75 -3.65 12.41
N ASP A 236 -3.12 -4.79 12.73
CA ASP A 236 -3.20 -5.36 14.07
C ASP A 236 -2.33 -4.58 15.05
N ARG A 237 -2.81 -4.47 16.30
CA ARG A 237 -1.99 -3.93 17.39
C ARG A 237 -0.90 -4.91 17.80
N GLY A 238 0.17 -4.40 18.33
CA GLY A 238 1.25 -5.24 18.80
C GLY A 238 0.94 -6.03 20.09
N THR A 239 1.66 -7.12 20.29
CA THR A 239 1.51 -7.92 21.49
C THR A 239 1.99 -7.16 22.74
N ILE A 240 3.20 -6.59 22.70
CA ILE A 240 3.79 -5.75 23.77
C ILE A 240 4.15 -4.39 23.19
N ARG A 241 5.09 -4.35 22.23
CA ARG A 241 5.44 -3.12 21.50
C ARG A 241 4.39 -2.82 20.43
N ASP A 242 4.27 -1.58 20.04
CA ASP A 242 3.34 -1.17 18.98
C ASP A 242 3.71 -1.77 17.61
N THR A 243 2.70 -1.95 16.79
CA THR A 243 2.85 -2.02 15.33
C THR A 243 3.04 -0.60 14.82
N THR A 244 4.00 -0.37 13.93
CA THR A 244 4.38 0.98 13.49
C THR A 244 4.34 1.13 11.97
N ILE A 245 3.80 2.27 11.50
CA ILE A 245 3.78 2.68 10.09
C ILE A 245 4.48 4.02 9.98
N GLY A 246 5.58 4.08 9.22
CA GLY A 246 6.35 5.30 8.98
C GLY A 246 5.60 6.33 8.15
N ARG A 247 6.01 7.62 8.27
CA ARG A 247 5.40 8.71 7.52
C ARG A 247 5.42 8.48 6.01
N GLY A 248 4.46 9.06 5.30
CA GLY A 248 4.39 9.03 3.83
C GLY A 248 3.97 7.69 3.24
N THR A 249 3.89 6.62 4.03
CA THR A 249 3.56 5.26 3.57
C THR A 249 2.11 5.17 3.10
N LYS A 250 1.90 4.43 2.01
CA LYS A 250 0.59 4.21 1.41
C LYS A 250 0.25 2.72 1.40
N LEU A 251 -0.87 2.38 2.00
CA LEU A 251 -1.46 1.04 1.98
C LEU A 251 -2.69 1.06 1.07
N ASP A 252 -2.70 0.20 0.08
CA ASP A 252 -3.84 0.02 -0.82
C ASP A 252 -4.92 -0.86 -0.16
N ASN A 253 -6.00 -1.10 -0.88
CA ASN A 253 -7.16 -1.83 -0.39
C ASN A 253 -6.81 -3.26 0.04
N GLN A 254 -7.45 -3.72 1.14
CA GLN A 254 -7.31 -5.07 1.67
C GLN A 254 -5.87 -5.46 2.07
N VAL A 255 -4.98 -4.50 2.29
CA VAL A 255 -3.65 -4.77 2.88
C VAL A 255 -3.84 -5.24 4.32
N HIS A 256 -3.11 -6.29 4.70
CA HIS A 256 -3.06 -6.78 6.08
C HIS A 256 -1.67 -6.59 6.68
N ILE A 257 -1.61 -5.91 7.80
CA ILE A 257 -0.40 -5.72 8.63
C ILE A 257 -0.59 -6.47 9.94
N GLY A 258 0.17 -7.54 10.13
CA GLY A 258 0.13 -8.34 11.36
C GLY A 258 0.73 -7.62 12.57
N HIS A 259 0.52 -8.20 13.75
CA HIS A 259 0.99 -7.65 15.02
C HIS A 259 2.52 -7.44 15.07
N ASN A 260 2.97 -6.39 15.74
CA ASN A 260 4.39 -6.04 15.93
C ASN A 260 5.19 -5.75 14.64
N VAL A 261 4.53 -5.64 13.48
CA VAL A 261 5.17 -5.25 12.23
C VAL A 261 5.66 -3.81 12.32
N GLN A 262 6.81 -3.55 11.73
CA GLN A 262 7.37 -2.21 11.59
C GLN A 262 7.52 -1.90 10.10
N VAL A 263 6.85 -0.88 9.62
CA VAL A 263 6.96 -0.38 8.24
C VAL A 263 7.67 0.97 8.27
N GLY A 264 8.70 1.11 7.43
CA GLY A 264 9.46 2.34 7.27
C GLY A 264 8.68 3.45 6.55
N GLU A 265 9.39 4.51 6.19
CA GLU A 265 8.82 5.69 5.56
C GLU A 265 8.66 5.53 4.04
N ASP A 266 7.73 6.28 3.45
CA ASP A 266 7.53 6.41 2.00
C ASP A 266 7.40 5.07 1.27
N THR A 267 6.86 4.05 1.95
CA THR A 267 6.68 2.69 1.44
C THR A 267 5.31 2.54 0.76
N LEU A 268 5.26 1.77 -0.33
CA LEU A 268 4.04 1.50 -1.09
C LEU A 268 3.66 0.02 -0.97
N LEU A 269 2.54 -0.26 -0.31
CA LEU A 269 1.97 -1.59 -0.17
C LEU A 269 0.71 -1.69 -1.01
N CYS A 270 0.80 -2.36 -2.17
CA CYS A 270 -0.31 -2.45 -3.11
C CYS A 270 -1.37 -3.46 -2.65
N GLY A 271 -2.48 -3.52 -3.40
CA GLY A 271 -3.67 -4.27 -3.00
C GLY A 271 -3.41 -5.71 -2.57
N GLN A 272 -4.05 -6.11 -1.47
CA GLN A 272 -3.96 -7.46 -0.91
C GLN A 272 -2.56 -7.92 -0.47
N VAL A 273 -1.63 -7.00 -0.24
CA VAL A 273 -0.35 -7.34 0.40
C VAL A 273 -0.63 -7.81 1.83
N GLY A 274 -0.01 -8.93 2.21
CA GLY A 274 -0.07 -9.47 3.56
C GLY A 274 1.32 -9.52 4.20
N ILE A 275 1.49 -8.88 5.36
CA ILE A 275 2.74 -8.89 6.11
C ILE A 275 2.49 -9.60 7.45
N ALA A 276 3.11 -10.75 7.63
CA ALA A 276 2.98 -11.54 8.84
C ALA A 276 3.70 -10.91 10.03
N GLY A 277 3.31 -11.31 11.22
CA GLY A 277 3.70 -10.68 12.48
C GLY A 277 5.21 -10.55 12.70
N SER A 278 5.61 -9.53 13.43
CA SER A 278 6.99 -9.24 13.85
C SER A 278 8.00 -8.96 12.73
N SER A 279 7.55 -8.83 11.48
CA SER A 279 8.41 -8.51 10.35
C SER A 279 8.75 -7.03 10.28
N ARG A 280 9.88 -6.69 9.67
CA ARG A 280 10.32 -5.32 9.45
C ARG A 280 10.43 -5.02 7.97
N ILE A 281 9.73 -3.99 7.55
CA ILE A 281 9.77 -3.46 6.18
C ILE A 281 10.50 -2.12 6.23
N GLY A 282 11.52 -1.97 5.41
CA GLY A 282 12.30 -0.74 5.30
C GLY A 282 11.54 0.42 4.70
N SER A 283 12.26 1.50 4.44
CA SER A 283 11.73 2.71 3.79
C SER A 283 11.82 2.60 2.27
N ARG A 284 10.91 3.28 1.55
CA ARG A 284 10.83 3.33 0.08
C ARG A 284 10.71 1.94 -0.57
N VAL A 285 10.13 1.00 0.16
CA VAL A 285 9.83 -0.34 -0.34
C VAL A 285 8.57 -0.30 -1.20
N VAL A 286 8.56 -1.08 -2.27
CA VAL A 286 7.37 -1.29 -3.09
C VAL A 286 7.03 -2.78 -3.08
N LEU A 287 5.93 -3.14 -2.44
CA LEU A 287 5.35 -4.47 -2.53
C LEU A 287 4.13 -4.41 -3.46
N ALA A 288 4.26 -4.97 -4.65
CA ALA A 288 3.17 -5.01 -5.62
C ALA A 288 2.03 -5.93 -5.15
N GLY A 289 0.88 -5.88 -5.84
CA GLY A 289 -0.33 -6.58 -5.40
C GLY A 289 -0.13 -8.06 -5.06
N GLN A 290 -0.78 -8.51 -3.98
CA GLN A 290 -0.77 -9.89 -3.49
C GLN A 290 0.60 -10.43 -3.04
N VAL A 291 1.58 -9.57 -2.82
CA VAL A 291 2.84 -9.98 -2.19
C VAL A 291 2.57 -10.43 -0.76
N GLY A 292 3.16 -11.57 -0.37
CA GLY A 292 3.13 -12.07 1.00
C GLY A 292 4.53 -12.01 1.62
N VAL A 293 4.63 -11.51 2.84
CA VAL A 293 5.85 -11.47 3.63
C VAL A 293 5.71 -12.37 4.84
N ASN A 294 6.66 -13.30 5.01
CA ASN A 294 6.66 -14.25 6.13
C ASN A 294 6.93 -13.56 7.47
N ASP A 295 6.63 -14.25 8.57
CA ASP A 295 6.84 -13.74 9.92
C ASP A 295 8.32 -13.64 10.31
N ASN A 296 8.65 -12.71 11.20
CA ASN A 296 9.97 -12.54 11.79
C ASN A 296 11.14 -12.33 10.79
N ILE A 297 10.87 -11.78 9.61
CA ILE A 297 11.90 -11.45 8.62
C ILE A 297 12.04 -9.94 8.42
N PHE A 298 13.10 -9.54 7.74
CA PHE A 298 13.22 -8.16 7.28
C PHE A 298 13.25 -8.06 5.75
N VAL A 299 12.63 -6.98 5.26
CA VAL A 299 12.73 -6.49 3.88
C VAL A 299 13.43 -5.14 3.96
N GLY A 300 14.65 -5.06 3.42
CA GLY A 300 15.48 -3.86 3.50
C GLY A 300 14.92 -2.68 2.71
N ASP A 301 15.49 -1.49 2.93
CA ASP A 301 15.11 -0.28 2.20
C ASP A 301 15.21 -0.49 0.67
N ASP A 302 14.42 0.27 -0.09
CA ASP A 302 14.48 0.34 -1.54
C ASP A 302 14.25 -1.02 -2.25
N VAL A 303 13.66 -2.02 -1.57
CA VAL A 303 13.27 -3.29 -2.18
C VAL A 303 12.00 -3.12 -3.02
N ILE A 304 12.00 -3.71 -4.21
CA ILE A 304 10.81 -3.79 -5.09
C ILE A 304 10.45 -5.26 -5.28
N ALA A 305 9.25 -5.66 -4.88
CA ALA A 305 8.74 -7.01 -5.10
C ALA A 305 7.57 -6.97 -6.10
N GLY A 306 7.70 -7.73 -7.19
CA GLY A 306 6.67 -7.89 -8.21
C GLY A 306 5.44 -8.65 -7.68
N GLY A 307 4.29 -8.44 -8.35
CA GLY A 307 3.01 -8.99 -7.90
C GLY A 307 3.02 -10.50 -7.68
N GLY A 308 2.29 -10.95 -6.66
CA GLY A 308 2.17 -12.35 -6.29
C GLY A 308 3.40 -12.99 -5.65
N SER A 309 4.52 -12.26 -5.50
CA SER A 309 5.74 -12.79 -4.89
C SER A 309 5.52 -13.18 -3.42
N LYS A 310 6.16 -14.28 -2.99
CA LYS A 310 6.17 -14.72 -1.58
C LYS A 310 7.58 -14.63 -1.02
N ILE A 311 7.77 -13.73 -0.06
CA ILE A 311 9.07 -13.45 0.57
C ILE A 311 9.16 -14.27 1.85
N PHE A 312 9.89 -15.38 1.81
CA PHE A 312 10.03 -16.31 2.94
C PHE A 312 11.28 -16.06 3.78
N THR A 313 12.26 -15.34 3.24
CA THR A 313 13.54 -15.08 3.88
C THR A 313 13.89 -13.60 3.81
N ASN A 314 14.87 -13.18 4.59
CA ASN A 314 15.34 -11.80 4.60
C ASN A 314 15.70 -11.31 3.19
N ALA A 315 15.21 -10.13 2.83
CA ALA A 315 15.52 -9.45 1.57
C ALA A 315 16.44 -8.24 1.84
N PRO A 316 17.71 -8.29 1.48
CA PRO A 316 18.61 -7.16 1.63
C PRO A 316 18.16 -5.92 0.84
N LYS A 317 18.62 -4.74 1.29
CA LYS A 317 18.36 -3.44 0.66
C LYS A 317 18.57 -3.46 -0.87
N GLY A 318 17.67 -2.77 -1.59
CA GLY A 318 17.76 -2.52 -3.04
C GLY A 318 17.51 -3.74 -3.92
N ARG A 319 17.03 -4.86 -3.38
CA ARG A 319 16.71 -6.05 -4.17
C ARG A 319 15.42 -5.85 -4.99
N VAL A 320 15.45 -6.36 -6.23
CA VAL A 320 14.26 -6.52 -7.06
C VAL A 320 13.88 -8.00 -7.05
N LEU A 321 12.67 -8.31 -6.60
CA LEU A 321 12.17 -9.67 -6.40
C LEU A 321 10.99 -9.93 -7.33
N LEU A 322 10.93 -11.13 -7.93
CA LEU A 322 9.81 -11.57 -8.75
C LEU A 322 9.60 -13.08 -8.59
N GLY A 323 8.37 -13.51 -8.44
CA GLY A 323 8.02 -14.93 -8.38
C GLY A 323 6.68 -15.23 -9.06
N TYR A 324 6.53 -16.46 -9.54
CA TYR A 324 5.28 -17.03 -10.05
C TYR A 324 4.56 -16.23 -11.15
N PRO A 325 5.23 -15.87 -12.27
CA PRO A 325 4.53 -15.31 -13.41
C PRO A 325 3.55 -16.34 -14.00
N ALA A 326 2.40 -15.87 -14.48
CA ALA A 326 1.47 -16.72 -15.20
C ALA A 326 2.11 -17.19 -16.52
N VAL A 327 2.05 -18.48 -16.77
CA VAL A 327 2.49 -19.11 -18.01
C VAL A 327 1.37 -19.98 -18.58
N LYS A 328 1.45 -20.37 -19.85
CA LYS A 328 0.48 -21.31 -20.46
C LYS A 328 0.39 -22.57 -19.60
N MET A 329 -0.83 -23.10 -19.41
CA MET A 329 -1.09 -24.25 -18.54
C MET A 329 -0.21 -25.47 -18.92
N GLU A 330 -0.04 -25.75 -20.18
CA GLU A 330 0.82 -26.85 -20.68
C GLU A 330 2.28 -26.66 -20.21
N ALA A 331 2.82 -25.45 -20.38
CA ALA A 331 4.18 -25.12 -19.92
C ALA A 331 4.29 -25.23 -18.39
N HIS A 332 3.28 -24.78 -17.64
CA HIS A 332 3.25 -24.91 -16.17
C HIS A 332 3.31 -26.39 -15.73
N VAL A 333 2.50 -27.25 -16.37
CA VAL A 333 2.49 -28.68 -16.06
C VAL A 333 3.86 -29.32 -16.31
N GLU A 334 4.52 -29.00 -17.43
CA GLU A 334 5.86 -29.52 -17.73
C GLU A 334 6.94 -28.99 -16.78
N ILE A 335 6.88 -27.71 -16.42
CA ILE A 335 7.77 -27.12 -15.38
C ILE A 335 7.61 -27.87 -14.06
N GLN A 336 6.36 -28.11 -13.60
CA GLN A 336 6.10 -28.80 -12.34
C GLN A 336 6.56 -30.26 -12.37
N LYS A 337 6.40 -30.96 -13.49
CA LYS A 337 6.95 -32.31 -13.69
C LYS A 337 8.48 -32.31 -13.62
N ALA A 338 9.14 -31.35 -14.24
CA ALA A 338 10.59 -31.18 -14.21
C ALA A 338 11.10 -30.92 -12.78
N LEU A 339 10.49 -29.96 -12.06
CA LEU A 339 10.82 -29.63 -10.67
C LEU A 339 10.73 -30.86 -9.73
N ARG A 340 9.68 -31.68 -9.87
CA ARG A 340 9.54 -32.92 -9.07
C ARG A 340 10.63 -33.96 -9.36
N ARG A 341 11.30 -33.89 -10.50
CA ARG A 341 12.39 -34.80 -10.90
C ARG A 341 13.77 -34.30 -10.46
N LEU A 342 13.93 -33.00 -10.17
CA LEU A 342 15.21 -32.41 -9.77
C LEU A 342 15.90 -33.13 -8.59
N PRO A 343 15.22 -33.53 -7.50
CA PRO A 343 15.87 -34.23 -6.39
C PRO A 343 16.54 -35.55 -6.79
N ARG A 344 16.08 -36.19 -7.90
CA ARG A 344 16.66 -37.43 -8.44
C ARG A 344 17.78 -37.14 -9.47
N LEU A 345 17.86 -35.94 -9.99
CA LEU A 345 18.83 -35.54 -11.01
C LEU A 345 20.19 -35.26 -10.38
N GLY A 346 20.25 -34.59 -9.24
CA GLY A 346 21.48 -34.22 -8.55
C GLY A 346 22.41 -35.42 -8.29
N PRO A 347 21.95 -36.50 -7.63
CA PRO A 347 22.77 -37.69 -7.43
C PRO A 347 23.24 -38.35 -8.74
N ARG A 348 22.43 -38.32 -9.80
CA ARG A 348 22.81 -38.85 -11.13
C ARG A 348 23.90 -38.07 -11.81
N VAL A 349 23.83 -36.71 -11.69
CA VAL A 349 24.88 -35.83 -12.21
C VAL A 349 26.17 -36.03 -11.45
N ALA A 350 26.14 -36.07 -10.13
CA ALA A 350 27.32 -36.32 -9.30
C ALA A 350 27.98 -37.69 -9.62
N ALA A 351 27.18 -38.71 -9.87
CA ALA A 351 27.70 -40.00 -10.30
C ALA A 351 28.35 -39.94 -11.69
N LEU A 352 27.82 -39.17 -12.62
CA LEU A 352 28.43 -38.95 -13.93
C LEU A 352 29.73 -38.15 -13.83
N GLU A 353 29.77 -37.08 -13.02
CA GLU A 353 30.96 -36.28 -12.77
C GLU A 353 32.11 -37.10 -12.18
N SER A 354 31.81 -38.02 -11.25
CA SER A 354 32.82 -38.90 -10.68
C SER A 354 33.43 -39.89 -11.68
N VAL A 355 32.73 -40.22 -12.76
CA VAL A 355 33.20 -41.11 -13.84
C VAL A 355 34.02 -40.33 -14.87
N ILE A 356 33.64 -39.05 -15.12
CA ILE A 356 34.28 -38.20 -16.15
C ILE A 356 35.57 -37.52 -15.61
N SER A 357 35.61 -37.22 -14.32
CA SER A 357 36.75 -36.66 -13.64
C SER A 357 37.33 -37.69 -12.65
N PRO A 358 38.12 -38.68 -13.09
CA PRO A 358 38.86 -39.52 -12.16
C PRO A 358 39.85 -38.62 -11.45
N SER A 359 39.80 -38.60 -10.11
CA SER A 359 40.65 -37.79 -9.24
C SER A 359 42.12 -37.94 -9.66
N SER A 360 42.74 -36.87 -10.14
CA SER A 360 44.16 -36.73 -10.09
C SER A 360 44.53 -36.58 -8.60
N GLN A 361 44.89 -37.71 -7.97
CA GLN A 361 45.64 -37.64 -6.72
C GLN A 361 46.95 -36.94 -7.02
N PRO A 362 47.35 -35.91 -6.28
CA PRO A 362 48.72 -35.41 -6.37
C PRO A 362 49.64 -36.53 -5.83
N ASP A 363 50.52 -37.02 -6.69
CA ASP A 363 51.71 -37.79 -6.28
C ASP A 363 52.46 -36.97 -5.23
N THR A 364 52.44 -37.45 -4.01
CA THR A 364 53.37 -36.98 -2.99
C THR A 364 54.71 -37.60 -3.30
N PRO A 365 55.80 -36.84 -3.55
CA PRO A 365 57.13 -37.42 -3.65
C PRO A 365 57.50 -38.01 -2.30
N GLN A 366 57.83 -39.32 -2.27
CA GLN A 366 58.61 -39.91 -1.19
C GLN A 366 60.03 -39.31 -1.29
N ASP A 367 60.36 -38.39 -0.37
CA ASP A 367 61.77 -38.07 -0.11
C ASP A 367 62.34 -39.19 0.76
N ASP A 368 63.17 -40.03 0.12
CA ASP A 368 64.23 -40.79 0.79
C ASP A 368 65.30 -39.79 1.29
N ILE A 369 65.49 -39.74 2.57
CA ILE A 369 66.76 -39.85 3.35
C ILE A 369 66.47 -39.51 4.81
#